data_7e3ad90671e582b5bf56453db7c7a50c
#
_entry.id   7e3ad90671e582b5bf56453db7c7a50c
#
_cell.length_a   1.000
_cell.length_b   1.000
_cell.length_c   1.000
_cell.angle_alpha   90.00
_cell.angle_beta   90.00
_cell.angle_gamma   90.00
#
_symmetry.space_group_name_H-M   'P 1'
#
loop_
_entity.id
_entity.type
_entity.pdbx_description
1 polymer ?
#
loop_
_entity_poly.entity_id
_entity_poly.type
_entity_poly.pdbx_seq_one_letter_code
_entity_poly.pdbx_strand_id
1 'polypeptide(L)'
;MNLVDSDRQWFKARVGLDARETPREHAFCAHSILGEEVVVVEDATADERFARNPLVTSEPRIRFYVDAPLIDREGLALRTLCVIDRKPRALPPAKHKALQALARQVISQLELRRASADLAAVLSDVKTLRGLLPICSHCKKIHNDTD
;
A
#
# COMPACT_ATOMS: atom_id res chain seq x y z
N MET A 1 6.03 2.59 -3.56
CA MET A 1 4.98 1.87 -2.81
C MET A 1 4.43 0.76 -3.67
N ASN A 2 4.37 -0.43 -3.15
CA ASN A 2 3.92 -1.62 -3.86
C ASN A 2 2.88 -2.39 -3.06
N LEU A 3 2.25 -3.33 -3.74
CA LEU A 3 1.34 -4.32 -3.20
C LEU A 3 1.90 -5.70 -3.55
N VAL A 4 1.94 -6.60 -2.59
CA VAL A 4 2.37 -7.99 -2.78
C VAL A 4 1.13 -8.87 -2.82
N ASP A 5 0.94 -9.55 -3.95
CA ASP A 5 -0.16 -10.47 -4.21
C ASP A 5 0.33 -11.93 -4.14
N SER A 6 -0.52 -12.90 -4.45
CA SER A 6 -0.20 -14.34 -4.43
C SER A 6 0.96 -14.72 -5.35
N ASP A 7 1.07 -14.10 -6.52
CA ASP A 7 1.98 -14.45 -7.60
C ASP A 7 2.90 -13.30 -8.05
N ARG A 8 2.60 -12.07 -7.67
CA ARG A 8 3.34 -10.89 -8.11
C ARG A 8 3.44 -9.80 -7.05
N GLN A 9 4.39 -8.91 -7.26
CA GLN A 9 4.49 -7.60 -6.64
C GLN A 9 4.10 -6.54 -7.66
N TRP A 10 3.10 -5.72 -7.36
CA TRP A 10 2.64 -4.64 -8.21
C TRP A 10 3.00 -3.26 -7.65
N PHE A 11 3.56 -2.39 -8.51
CA PHE A 11 4.01 -1.05 -8.10
C PHE A 11 2.89 -0.02 -8.28
N LYS A 12 2.19 0.32 -7.20
CA LYS A 12 1.13 1.34 -7.18
C LYS A 12 1.67 2.75 -7.43
N ALA A 13 2.82 3.07 -6.84
CA ALA A 13 3.54 4.31 -7.06
C ALA A 13 5.04 4.01 -7.12
N ARG A 14 5.72 4.56 -8.12
CA ARG A 14 7.15 4.35 -8.36
C ARG A 14 7.81 5.62 -8.90
N VAL A 15 9.08 5.79 -8.57
CA VAL A 15 9.95 6.84 -9.08
C VAL A 15 11.28 6.21 -9.45
N GLY A 16 11.77 6.44 -10.67
CA GLY A 16 13.04 5.89 -11.14
C GLY A 16 13.05 4.37 -11.39
N LEU A 17 11.88 3.75 -11.53
CA LEU A 17 11.70 2.35 -11.84
C LEU A 17 10.67 2.20 -12.98
N ASP A 18 11.07 1.59 -14.10
CA ASP A 18 10.21 1.43 -15.27
C ASP A 18 9.26 0.22 -15.14
N ALA A 19 9.68 -0.83 -14.43
CA ALA A 19 8.87 -2.02 -14.22
C ALA A 19 7.55 -1.68 -13.51
N ARG A 20 6.44 -2.24 -13.98
CA ARG A 20 5.11 -2.10 -13.36
C ARG A 20 4.85 -3.16 -12.30
N GLU A 21 5.45 -4.32 -12.47
CA GLU A 21 5.32 -5.47 -11.58
C GLU A 21 6.58 -6.34 -11.66
N THR A 22 6.73 -7.23 -10.69
CA THR A 22 7.74 -8.29 -10.68
C THR A 22 7.10 -9.58 -10.15
N PRO A 23 7.55 -10.77 -10.57
CA PRO A 23 7.14 -12.03 -9.95
C PRO A 23 7.37 -11.99 -8.44
N ARG A 24 6.45 -12.56 -7.67
CA ARG A 24 6.56 -12.60 -6.20
C ARG A 24 7.84 -13.26 -5.71
N GLU A 25 8.27 -14.32 -6.37
CA GLU A 25 9.52 -15.08 -6.04
C GLU A 25 10.78 -14.22 -6.13
N HIS A 26 10.76 -13.15 -6.95
CA HIS A 26 11.87 -12.21 -7.09
C HIS A 26 11.70 -10.97 -6.20
N ALA A 27 10.53 -10.80 -5.58
CA ALA A 27 10.20 -9.60 -4.83
C ALA A 27 10.89 -9.59 -3.46
N PHE A 28 11.76 -8.62 -3.20
CA PHE A 28 12.36 -8.38 -1.89
C PHE A 28 11.28 -8.14 -0.81
N CYS A 29 10.23 -7.42 -1.18
CA CYS A 29 9.11 -7.10 -0.29
C CYS A 29 8.32 -8.32 0.18
N ALA A 30 8.41 -9.46 -0.54
CA ALA A 30 7.76 -10.71 -0.12
C ALA A 30 8.33 -11.24 1.21
N HIS A 31 9.57 -10.88 1.54
CA HIS A 31 10.18 -11.19 2.84
C HIS A 31 9.77 -10.21 3.93
N SER A 32 9.58 -8.93 3.58
CA SER A 32 9.31 -7.86 4.53
C SER A 32 7.86 -7.86 5.04
N ILE A 33 6.90 -8.27 4.21
CA ILE A 33 5.48 -8.35 4.63
C ILE A 33 5.21 -9.43 5.68
N LEU A 34 6.18 -10.30 5.95
CA LEU A 34 6.09 -11.34 6.99
C LEU A 34 6.41 -10.81 8.38
N GLY A 35 6.90 -9.59 8.50
CA GLY A 35 7.27 -8.93 9.74
C GLY A 35 6.72 -7.51 9.83
N GLU A 36 6.91 -6.88 10.99
CA GLU A 36 6.43 -5.53 11.27
C GLU A 36 7.58 -4.50 11.21
N GLU A 37 8.81 -4.96 11.15
CA GLU A 37 9.99 -4.11 11.22
C GLU A 37 10.47 -3.67 9.83
N VAL A 38 11.21 -2.57 9.81
CA VAL A 38 11.92 -2.11 8.62
C VAL A 38 13.02 -3.11 8.28
N VAL A 39 12.99 -3.64 7.06
CA VAL A 39 14.04 -4.50 6.53
C VAL A 39 15.08 -3.65 5.83
N VAL A 40 16.35 -3.83 6.19
CA VAL A 40 17.49 -3.15 5.57
C VAL A 40 18.45 -4.19 5.00
N VAL A 41 18.81 -4.00 3.72
CA VAL A 41 19.83 -4.77 3.01
C VAL A 41 20.84 -3.78 2.47
N GLU A 42 21.98 -3.66 3.14
CA GLU A 42 23.02 -2.68 2.79
C GLU A 42 23.77 -3.05 1.51
N ASP A 43 23.98 -4.35 1.28
CA ASP A 43 24.49 -4.91 0.02
C ASP A 43 23.80 -6.25 -0.29
N ALA A 44 22.92 -6.23 -1.28
CA ALA A 44 22.18 -7.42 -1.70
C ALA A 44 23.04 -8.53 -2.30
N THR A 45 24.28 -8.24 -2.70
CA THR A 45 25.22 -9.28 -3.19
C THR A 45 25.85 -10.07 -2.05
N ALA A 46 25.88 -9.50 -0.86
CA ALA A 46 26.41 -10.14 0.36
C ALA A 46 25.31 -10.77 1.22
N ASP A 47 24.04 -10.51 0.93
CA ASP A 47 22.89 -11.05 1.68
C ASP A 47 22.49 -12.42 1.09
N GLU A 48 22.56 -13.47 1.90
CA GLU A 48 22.27 -14.84 1.47
C GLU A 48 20.86 -15.03 0.88
N ARG A 49 19.89 -14.21 1.32
CA ARG A 49 18.50 -14.25 0.83
C ARG A 49 18.39 -13.73 -0.59
N PHE A 50 19.26 -12.79 -0.99
CA PHE A 50 19.12 -12.03 -2.23
C PHE A 50 20.27 -12.15 -3.21
N ALA A 51 21.44 -12.66 -2.80
CA ALA A 51 22.63 -12.74 -3.65
C ALA A 51 22.40 -13.44 -5.00
N ARG A 52 21.48 -14.41 -5.04
CA ARG A 52 21.13 -15.16 -6.28
C ARG A 52 19.87 -14.64 -6.96
N ASN A 53 19.24 -13.60 -6.45
CA ASN A 53 18.01 -13.04 -7.00
C ASN A 53 18.27 -12.42 -8.37
N PRO A 54 17.43 -12.65 -9.40
CA PRO A 54 17.56 -12.03 -10.71
C PRO A 54 17.65 -10.51 -10.70
N LEU A 55 16.96 -9.83 -9.76
CA LEU A 55 17.03 -8.38 -9.61
C LEU A 55 18.39 -7.88 -9.08
N VAL A 56 19.23 -8.78 -8.55
CA VAL A 56 20.60 -8.52 -8.10
C VAL A 56 21.63 -8.92 -9.16
N THR A 57 21.44 -10.10 -9.78
CA THR A 57 22.38 -10.67 -10.74
C THR A 57 22.24 -10.09 -12.14
N SER A 58 21.03 -9.62 -12.49
CA SER A 58 20.70 -8.99 -13.77
C SER A 58 20.16 -7.57 -13.56
N GLU A 59 19.68 -6.89 -14.60
CA GLU A 59 19.05 -5.59 -14.45
C GLU A 59 17.78 -5.70 -13.57
N PRO A 60 17.54 -4.77 -12.62
CA PRO A 60 18.23 -3.46 -12.45
C PRO A 60 19.49 -3.47 -11.59
N ARG A 61 20.04 -4.62 -11.17
CA ARG A 61 21.26 -4.78 -10.36
C ARG A 61 21.16 -4.10 -9.01
N ILE A 62 20.10 -4.41 -8.27
CA ILE A 62 19.87 -3.87 -6.92
C ILE A 62 21.08 -4.25 -6.03
N ARG A 63 21.58 -3.24 -5.27
CA ARG A 63 22.60 -3.43 -4.26
C ARG A 63 22.10 -3.05 -2.89
N PHE A 64 21.44 -1.92 -2.76
CA PHE A 64 20.83 -1.47 -1.53
C PHE A 64 19.31 -1.61 -1.62
N TYR A 65 18.73 -2.07 -0.56
CA TYR A 65 17.29 -2.18 -0.41
C TYR A 65 16.90 -1.85 1.03
N VAL A 66 15.88 -1.04 1.19
CA VAL A 66 15.23 -0.83 2.47
C VAL A 66 13.73 -0.72 2.25
N ASP A 67 12.95 -1.32 3.11
CA ASP A 67 11.52 -1.12 3.10
C ASP A 67 10.92 -1.07 4.51
N ALA A 68 9.78 -0.37 4.59
CA ALA A 68 8.92 -0.36 5.74
C ALA A 68 7.58 -0.99 5.37
N PRO A 69 7.13 -2.04 6.05
CA PRO A 69 5.81 -2.60 5.84
C PRO A 69 4.73 -1.56 6.20
N LEU A 70 3.68 -1.53 5.39
CA LEU A 70 2.52 -0.68 5.59
C LEU A 70 1.45 -1.54 6.28
N ILE A 71 1.40 -1.43 7.60
CA ILE A 71 0.54 -2.24 8.46
C ILE A 71 -0.77 -1.47 8.69
N ASP A 72 -1.90 -2.08 8.37
CA ASP A 72 -3.21 -1.50 8.62
C ASP A 72 -3.66 -1.71 10.07
N ARG A 73 -4.88 -1.26 10.39
CA ARG A 73 -5.46 -1.39 11.75
C ARG A 73 -5.77 -2.83 12.14
N GLU A 74 -5.84 -3.72 11.16
CA GLU A 74 -6.09 -5.15 11.37
C GLU A 74 -4.77 -5.92 11.59
N GLY A 75 -3.62 -5.23 11.53
CA GLY A 75 -2.29 -5.82 11.68
C GLY A 75 -1.78 -6.49 10.41
N LEU A 76 -2.39 -6.23 9.25
CA LEU A 76 -2.02 -6.85 7.99
C LEU A 76 -1.04 -5.98 7.18
N ALA A 77 0.08 -6.55 6.79
CA ALA A 77 1.12 -5.93 5.97
C ALA A 77 1.07 -6.44 4.53
N LEU A 78 0.10 -5.99 3.74
CA LEU A 78 -0.02 -6.35 2.32
C LEU A 78 0.74 -5.41 1.37
N ARG A 79 1.33 -4.34 1.89
CA ARG A 79 1.98 -3.27 1.14
C ARG A 79 3.28 -2.88 1.81
N THR A 80 4.20 -2.33 1.02
CA THR A 80 5.43 -1.78 1.57
C THR A 80 5.80 -0.44 0.92
N LEU A 81 6.56 0.36 1.67
CA LEU A 81 7.23 1.56 1.17
C LEU A 81 8.72 1.24 1.09
N CYS A 82 9.24 1.06 -0.12
CA CYS A 82 10.64 0.66 -0.31
C CYS A 82 11.46 1.72 -1.05
N VAL A 83 12.76 1.68 -0.80
CA VAL A 83 13.79 2.43 -1.53
C VAL A 83 14.86 1.44 -1.98
N ILE A 84 15.27 1.57 -3.23
CA ILE A 84 16.33 0.74 -3.85
C ILE A 84 17.45 1.62 -4.40
N ASP A 85 18.66 1.07 -4.45
CA ASP A 85 19.79 1.71 -5.13
C ASP A 85 20.67 0.63 -5.82
N ARG A 86 21.39 1.05 -6.83
CA ARG A 86 22.38 0.22 -7.56
C ARG A 86 23.76 0.24 -6.91
N LYS A 87 23.91 0.94 -5.80
CA LYS A 87 25.14 0.99 -5.01
C LYS A 87 24.84 0.54 -3.58
N PRO A 88 25.77 -0.21 -2.96
CA PRO A 88 25.66 -0.51 -1.52
C PRO A 88 25.58 0.79 -0.70
N ARG A 89 24.78 0.77 0.36
CA ARG A 89 24.63 1.92 1.26
C ARG A 89 24.42 1.47 2.70
N ALA A 90 24.96 2.22 3.62
CA ALA A 90 24.54 2.15 5.02
C ALA A 90 23.30 3.05 5.25
N LEU A 91 22.37 2.60 6.07
CA LEU A 91 21.19 3.35 6.46
C LEU A 91 21.39 4.02 7.83
N PRO A 92 21.61 5.34 7.89
CA PRO A 92 21.72 6.04 9.16
C PRO A 92 20.42 5.95 9.98
N PRO A 93 20.50 5.89 11.33
CA PRO A 93 19.32 5.79 12.20
C PRO A 93 18.27 6.88 11.96
N ALA A 94 18.69 8.08 11.60
CA ALA A 94 17.79 9.18 11.27
C ALA A 94 16.93 8.87 10.02
N LYS A 95 17.52 8.27 8.97
CA LYS A 95 16.81 7.88 7.76
C LYS A 95 15.90 6.68 8.00
N HIS A 96 16.31 5.75 8.86
CA HIS A 96 15.47 4.64 9.31
C HIS A 96 14.18 5.18 9.98
N LYS A 97 14.32 6.08 10.96
CA LYS A 97 13.17 6.72 11.62
C LYS A 97 12.30 7.52 10.65
N ALA A 98 12.91 8.21 9.69
CA ALA A 98 12.17 8.96 8.66
C ALA A 98 11.34 8.03 7.78
N LEU A 99 11.89 6.88 7.35
CA LEU A 99 11.15 5.90 6.55
C LEU A 99 9.95 5.34 7.33
N GLN A 100 10.13 5.00 8.61
CA GLN A 100 9.02 4.57 9.49
C GLN A 100 7.93 5.64 9.62
N ALA A 101 8.33 6.92 9.79
CA ALA A 101 7.36 8.01 9.87
C ALA A 101 6.57 8.18 8.57
N LEU A 102 7.25 8.09 7.42
CA LEU A 102 6.61 8.13 6.11
C LEU A 102 5.66 6.95 5.90
N ALA A 103 6.04 5.75 6.31
CA ALA A 103 5.17 4.56 6.23
C ALA A 103 3.87 4.77 7.03
N ARG A 104 3.96 5.25 8.27
CA ARG A 104 2.78 5.58 9.08
C ARG A 104 1.91 6.65 8.43
N GLN A 105 2.51 7.68 7.85
CA GLN A 105 1.77 8.74 7.16
C GLN A 105 1.04 8.21 5.91
N VAL A 106 1.66 7.32 5.15
CA VAL A 106 1.03 6.67 3.99
C VAL A 106 -0.20 5.86 4.44
N ILE A 107 -0.09 5.08 5.51
CA ILE A 107 -1.23 4.32 6.06
C ILE A 107 -2.36 5.26 6.45
N SER A 108 -2.08 6.30 7.25
CA SER A 108 -3.10 7.27 7.67
C SER A 108 -3.82 7.91 6.48
N GLN A 109 -3.09 8.24 5.41
CA GLN A 109 -3.69 8.78 4.18
C GLN A 109 -4.56 7.77 3.43
N LEU A 110 -4.15 6.50 3.39
CA LEU A 110 -4.95 5.44 2.76
C LEU A 110 -6.24 5.16 3.54
N GLU A 111 -6.17 5.12 4.86
CA GLU A 111 -7.32 4.96 5.73
C GLU A 111 -8.30 6.13 5.62
N LEU A 112 -7.80 7.37 5.61
CA LEU A 112 -8.62 8.56 5.43
C LEU A 112 -9.36 8.53 4.09
N ARG A 113 -8.66 8.16 3.00
CA ARG A 113 -9.29 8.02 1.67
C ARG A 113 -10.37 6.95 1.67
N ARG A 114 -10.13 5.80 2.32
CA ARG A 114 -11.12 4.73 2.45
C ARG A 114 -12.35 5.22 3.20
N ALA A 115 -12.16 5.80 4.39
CA ALA A 115 -13.25 6.33 5.19
C ALA A 115 -14.06 7.42 4.45
N SER A 116 -13.39 8.29 3.69
CA SER A 116 -14.05 9.30 2.87
C SER A 116 -14.88 8.68 1.74
N ALA A 117 -14.38 7.63 1.09
CA ALA A 117 -15.11 6.92 0.03
C ALA A 117 -16.34 6.19 0.61
N ASP A 118 -16.18 5.51 1.75
CA ASP A 118 -17.26 4.81 2.44
C ASP A 118 -18.37 5.79 2.87
N LEU A 119 -17.99 6.95 3.42
CA LEU A 119 -18.92 8.00 3.78
C LEU A 119 -19.68 8.55 2.55
N ALA A 120 -18.97 8.77 1.44
CA ALA A 120 -19.59 9.25 0.20
C ALA A 120 -20.60 8.23 -0.34
N ALA A 121 -20.30 6.93 -0.27
CA ALA A 121 -21.20 5.85 -0.66
C ALA A 121 -22.48 5.87 0.21
N VAL A 122 -22.34 5.90 1.52
CA VAL A 122 -23.50 5.96 2.45
C VAL A 122 -24.35 7.21 2.22
N LEU A 123 -23.73 8.38 1.99
CA LEU A 123 -24.48 9.61 1.69
C LEU A 123 -25.23 9.50 0.36
N SER A 124 -24.68 8.83 -0.64
CA SER A 124 -25.36 8.56 -1.91
C SER A 124 -26.59 7.69 -1.72
N ASP A 125 -26.45 6.62 -0.92
CA ASP A 125 -27.55 5.71 -0.61
C ASP A 125 -28.68 6.43 0.15
N VAL A 126 -28.33 7.26 1.14
CA VAL A 126 -29.31 8.08 1.87
C VAL A 126 -30.04 9.06 0.95
N LYS A 127 -29.33 9.70 -0.01
CA LYS A 127 -29.97 10.58 -1.00
C LYS A 127 -30.94 9.82 -1.90
N THR A 128 -30.56 8.62 -2.33
CA THR A 128 -31.41 7.76 -3.16
C THR A 128 -32.67 7.34 -2.38
N LEU A 129 -32.53 6.93 -1.13
CA LEU A 129 -33.67 6.58 -0.26
C LEU A 129 -34.59 7.76 0.02
N ARG A 130 -34.03 8.98 0.24
CA ARG A 130 -34.83 10.20 0.40
C ARG A 130 -35.54 10.64 -0.87
N GLY A 131 -35.03 10.25 -2.03
CA GLY A 131 -35.69 10.49 -3.32
C GLY A 131 -36.85 9.53 -3.61
N LEU A 132 -37.03 8.47 -2.82
CA LEU A 132 -38.22 7.63 -2.87
C LEU A 132 -39.37 8.41 -2.25
N LEU A 133 -40.38 8.67 -3.09
CA LEU A 133 -41.58 9.44 -2.66
C LEU A 133 -42.28 8.75 -1.48
N PRO A 134 -42.54 9.45 -0.36
CA PRO A 134 -43.23 8.88 0.76
C PRO A 134 -44.69 8.58 0.35
N ILE A 135 -45.03 7.30 0.34
CA ILE A 135 -46.38 6.84 0.04
C ILE A 135 -47.10 6.62 1.37
N CYS A 136 -48.23 7.31 1.56
CA CYS A 136 -49.09 7.10 2.71
C CYS A 136 -49.56 5.62 2.76
N SER A 137 -49.29 4.92 3.85
CA SER A 137 -49.71 3.53 4.05
C SER A 137 -51.21 3.32 4.01
N HIS A 138 -51.98 4.35 4.37
CA HIS A 138 -53.43 4.31 4.44
C HIS A 138 -54.11 4.69 3.12
N CYS A 139 -53.79 5.86 2.55
CA CYS A 139 -54.45 6.34 1.34
C CYS A 139 -53.71 6.07 0.03
N LYS A 140 -52.48 5.50 0.10
CA LYS A 140 -51.60 5.18 -1.05
C LYS A 140 -51.25 6.40 -1.92
N LYS A 141 -51.43 7.62 -1.42
CA LYS A 141 -51.06 8.85 -2.12
C LYS A 141 -49.61 9.25 -1.77
N ILE A 142 -48.96 9.91 -2.71
CA ILE A 142 -47.62 10.47 -2.55
C ILE A 142 -47.75 11.79 -1.79
N HIS A 143 -46.99 11.94 -0.70
CA HIS A 143 -46.85 13.21 0.01
C HIS A 143 -45.66 13.99 -0.58
N ASN A 144 -45.91 15.20 -1.06
CA ASN A 144 -44.85 16.18 -1.35
C ASN A 144 -44.68 17.05 -0.11
N ASP A 145 -43.48 17.01 0.50
CA ASP A 145 -43.09 17.90 1.61
C ASP A 145 -42.77 19.33 1.10
N THR A 146 -43.64 19.90 0.28
CA THR A 146 -43.56 21.31 -0.12
C THR A 146 -44.86 21.99 0.23
N ASP A 147 -45.00 22.26 1.53
CA ASP A 147 -45.81 23.35 2.12
C ASP A 147 -45.14 23.81 3.43
#